data_5fdd95522cb9cff4903cadd8c00950a2
#
_entry.id   5fdd95522cb9cff4903cadd8c00950a2
#
_cell.length_a   1.000
_cell.length_b   1.000
_cell.length_c   1.000
_cell.angle_alpha   90.00
_cell.angle_beta   90.00
_cell.angle_gamma   90.00
#
_symmetry.space_group_name_H-M   'P 1'
#
loop_
_entity.id
_entity.type
_entity.pdbx_description
1 polymer ?
#
loop_
_entity_poly.entity_id
_entity_poly.type
_entity_poly.pdbx_seq_one_letter_code
_entity_poly.pdbx_strand_id
1 'polypeptide(L)'
;MEKRRKSRWPWLLAALALVLILLGLDYWNLLPHRTYTAEHFGIETLQSPLDADGDGIDDYTDLMLGARRDAENHPAYDPGYFAGGYPPEDRGVCTDVVWRAFQNAGYDLKALIDADIAENTGLYPRVQGTPDPNIHFRRVPNLRVFFERYAESLTTDPYEIAEWQPGDIVTFEGSHIGIISDKRNRDGIPYLIHNSGQ
;
A
#
# COMPACT_ATOMS: atom_id res chain seq x y z
N MET A 1 62.57 -30.20 6.07
CA MET A 1 61.57 -29.38 5.34
C MET A 1 60.40 -29.05 6.28
N GLU A 2 60.38 -27.84 6.82
CA GLU A 2 59.36 -27.39 7.76
C GLU A 2 58.10 -26.97 6.96
N LYS A 3 57.00 -27.69 7.14
CA LYS A 3 55.70 -27.34 6.51
C LYS A 3 55.18 -26.07 7.17
N ARG A 4 55.37 -24.90 6.57
CA ARG A 4 54.69 -23.64 6.96
C ARG A 4 53.21 -23.87 7.06
N ARG A 5 52.63 -23.88 8.25
CA ARG A 5 51.17 -23.88 8.50
C ARG A 5 50.62 -22.61 7.93
N LYS A 6 49.87 -22.70 6.82
CA LYS A 6 49.18 -21.55 6.25
C LYS A 6 48.22 -20.99 7.30
N SER A 7 48.41 -19.74 7.66
CA SER A 7 47.55 -19.02 8.62
C SER A 7 46.10 -19.05 8.14
N ARG A 8 45.17 -19.40 9.02
CA ARG A 8 43.73 -19.36 8.76
C ARG A 8 43.10 -17.97 9.00
N TRP A 9 43.91 -17.05 9.54
CA TRP A 9 43.51 -15.70 9.90
C TRP A 9 42.86 -14.90 8.76
N PRO A 10 43.39 -14.89 7.51
CA PRO A 10 42.77 -14.17 6.41
C PRO A 10 41.36 -14.68 6.04
N TRP A 11 41.12 -15.98 6.18
CA TRP A 11 39.79 -16.56 5.92
C TRP A 11 38.79 -16.20 7.02
N LEU A 12 39.20 -16.07 8.26
CA LEU A 12 38.37 -15.61 9.38
C LEU A 12 37.98 -14.15 9.20
N LEU A 13 38.92 -13.29 8.77
CA LEU A 13 38.64 -11.89 8.47
C LEU A 13 37.65 -11.74 7.27
N ALA A 14 37.85 -12.53 6.22
CA ALA A 14 36.94 -12.53 5.07
C ALA A 14 35.53 -12.99 5.44
N ALA A 15 35.39 -14.02 6.28
CA ALA A 15 34.10 -14.50 6.79
C ALA A 15 33.44 -13.44 7.67
N LEU A 16 34.17 -12.76 8.54
CA LEU A 16 33.65 -11.68 9.37
C LEU A 16 33.16 -10.49 8.51
N ALA A 17 33.96 -10.11 7.50
CA ALA A 17 33.57 -9.03 6.59
C ALA A 17 32.28 -9.38 5.80
N LEU A 18 32.15 -10.62 5.33
CA LEU A 18 30.93 -11.08 4.67
C LEU A 18 29.71 -11.01 5.58
N VAL A 19 29.85 -11.47 6.84
CA VAL A 19 28.74 -11.38 7.81
C VAL A 19 28.33 -9.92 8.06
N LEU A 20 29.29 -9.01 8.22
CA LEU A 20 28.99 -7.58 8.42
C LEU A 20 28.31 -6.96 7.19
N ILE A 21 28.72 -7.35 5.98
CA ILE A 21 28.07 -6.92 4.74
C ILE A 21 26.62 -7.43 4.68
N LEU A 22 26.40 -8.71 4.96
CA LEU A 22 25.06 -9.29 4.95
C LEU A 22 24.15 -8.63 6.00
N LEU A 23 24.65 -8.38 7.21
CA LEU A 23 23.91 -7.64 8.24
C LEU A 23 23.61 -6.21 7.82
N GLY A 24 24.53 -5.54 7.13
CA GLY A 24 24.30 -4.20 6.58
C GLY A 24 23.22 -4.21 5.46
N LEU A 25 23.27 -5.19 4.56
CA LEU A 25 22.27 -5.34 3.52
C LEU A 25 20.89 -5.66 4.11
N ASP A 26 20.83 -6.50 5.13
CA ASP A 26 19.60 -6.82 5.86
C ASP A 26 19.04 -5.58 6.58
N TYR A 27 19.88 -4.84 7.29
CA TYR A 27 19.53 -3.61 8.00
C TYR A 27 18.91 -2.55 7.07
N TRP A 28 19.43 -2.42 5.84
CA TRP A 28 18.90 -1.51 4.83
C TRP A 28 17.80 -2.12 3.94
N ASN A 29 17.26 -3.29 4.33
CA ASN A 29 16.17 -3.97 3.62
C ASN A 29 16.51 -4.27 2.14
N LEU A 30 17.78 -4.51 1.84
CA LEU A 30 18.29 -4.84 0.49
C LEU A 30 18.29 -6.35 0.21
N LEU A 31 18.11 -7.19 1.24
CA LEU A 31 17.94 -8.62 1.06
C LEU A 31 16.47 -8.98 0.88
N PRO A 32 16.15 -9.95 0.02
CA PRO A 32 14.78 -10.43 -0.11
C PRO A 32 14.35 -11.12 1.19
N HIS A 33 13.31 -10.60 1.83
CA HIS A 33 12.72 -11.21 3.01
C HIS A 33 11.65 -12.24 2.60
N ARG A 34 11.57 -13.33 3.37
CA ARG A 34 10.51 -14.30 3.18
C ARG A 34 9.17 -13.64 3.57
N THR A 35 8.21 -13.72 2.66
CA THR A 35 6.84 -13.29 2.91
C THR A 35 5.95 -14.49 3.21
N TYR A 36 4.87 -14.25 3.93
CA TYR A 36 3.88 -15.23 4.36
C TYR A 36 2.49 -14.77 3.90
N THR A 37 1.54 -15.68 3.88
CA THR A 37 0.12 -15.39 3.61
C THR A 37 -0.70 -15.49 4.90
N ALA A 38 -1.95 -15.04 4.87
CA ALA A 38 -2.89 -15.18 5.97
C ALA A 38 -3.05 -16.65 6.40
N GLU A 39 -3.14 -17.57 5.44
CA GLU A 39 -3.26 -19.02 5.66
C GLU A 39 -2.13 -19.60 6.53
N HIS A 40 -0.89 -19.09 6.37
CA HIS A 40 0.26 -19.52 7.18
C HIS A 40 0.02 -19.32 8.69
N PHE A 41 -0.75 -18.30 9.05
CA PHE A 41 -1.11 -17.96 10.43
C PHE A 41 -2.49 -18.50 10.84
N GLY A 42 -3.15 -19.31 10.01
CA GLY A 42 -4.50 -19.82 10.25
C GLY A 42 -5.58 -18.74 10.17
N ILE A 43 -5.30 -17.62 9.49
CA ILE A 43 -6.24 -16.51 9.29
C ILE A 43 -7.02 -16.78 8.02
N GLU A 44 -8.34 -16.81 8.12
CA GLU A 44 -9.24 -16.89 6.97
C GLU A 44 -9.26 -15.55 6.23
N THR A 45 -9.08 -15.59 4.91
CA THR A 45 -9.20 -14.41 4.07
C THR A 45 -10.68 -14.18 3.75
N LEU A 46 -11.18 -13.01 4.08
CA LEU A 46 -12.54 -12.61 3.77
C LEU A 46 -12.69 -12.32 2.27
N GLN A 47 -13.85 -12.68 1.73
CA GLN A 47 -14.24 -12.36 0.36
C GLN A 47 -15.42 -11.39 0.36
N SER A 48 -15.42 -10.43 -0.55
CA SER A 48 -16.58 -9.58 -0.77
C SER A 48 -17.74 -10.41 -1.35
N PRO A 49 -18.98 -10.16 -0.93
CA PRO A 49 -20.14 -10.71 -1.61
C PRO A 49 -20.42 -10.04 -2.96
N LEU A 50 -19.65 -8.99 -3.30
CA LEU A 50 -19.80 -8.18 -4.51
C LEU A 50 -18.63 -8.48 -5.47
N ASP A 51 -18.95 -8.37 -6.75
CA ASP A 51 -18.06 -8.42 -7.91
C ASP A 51 -18.63 -7.35 -8.85
N ALA A 52 -18.16 -6.11 -8.72
CA ALA A 52 -18.81 -4.95 -9.32
C ALA A 52 -18.53 -4.84 -10.81
N ASP A 53 -17.40 -5.35 -11.31
CA ASP A 53 -17.08 -5.35 -12.74
C ASP A 53 -17.48 -6.66 -13.44
N GLY A 54 -17.84 -7.71 -12.67
CA GLY A 54 -18.36 -8.98 -13.17
C GLY A 54 -17.31 -9.88 -13.81
N ASP A 55 -16.04 -9.77 -13.38
CA ASP A 55 -14.94 -10.55 -13.94
C ASP A 55 -14.73 -11.91 -13.23
N GLY A 56 -15.43 -12.16 -12.14
CA GLY A 56 -15.40 -13.39 -11.36
C GLY A 56 -14.43 -13.35 -10.18
N ILE A 57 -13.83 -12.18 -9.90
CA ILE A 57 -13.01 -11.92 -8.72
C ILE A 57 -13.83 -11.01 -7.78
N ASP A 58 -13.74 -11.24 -6.49
CA ASP A 58 -14.45 -10.40 -5.52
C ASP A 58 -13.76 -9.05 -5.31
N ASP A 59 -14.55 -8.01 -4.97
CA ASP A 59 -14.07 -6.63 -4.88
C ASP A 59 -12.90 -6.44 -3.92
N TYR A 60 -12.80 -7.19 -2.79
CA TYR A 60 -11.68 -7.06 -1.85
C TYR A 60 -10.39 -7.57 -2.48
N THR A 61 -10.47 -8.69 -3.17
CA THR A 61 -9.34 -9.24 -3.94
C THR A 61 -8.94 -8.29 -5.05
N ASP A 62 -9.88 -7.71 -5.78
CA ASP A 62 -9.62 -6.76 -6.86
C ASP A 62 -8.96 -5.48 -6.38
N LEU A 63 -9.39 -4.90 -5.25
CA LEU A 63 -8.73 -3.75 -4.65
C LEU A 63 -7.26 -4.03 -4.37
N MET A 64 -6.96 -5.19 -3.75
CA MET A 64 -5.58 -5.59 -3.47
C MET A 64 -4.77 -5.84 -4.75
N LEU A 65 -5.34 -6.50 -5.76
CA LEU A 65 -4.68 -6.78 -7.04
C LEU A 65 -4.43 -5.50 -7.83
N GLY A 66 -5.37 -4.55 -7.84
CA GLY A 66 -5.21 -3.25 -8.48
C GLY A 66 -4.08 -2.43 -7.84
N ALA A 67 -4.02 -2.39 -6.50
CA ALA A 67 -2.92 -1.74 -5.78
C ALA A 67 -1.57 -2.42 -6.09
N ARG A 68 -1.53 -3.75 -6.15
CA ARG A 68 -0.31 -4.50 -6.50
C ARG A 68 0.15 -4.19 -7.92
N ARG A 69 -0.76 -4.15 -8.88
CA ARG A 69 -0.46 -3.79 -10.28
C ARG A 69 0.18 -2.40 -10.37
N ASP A 70 -0.34 -1.43 -9.62
CA ASP A 70 0.25 -0.09 -9.55
C ASP A 70 1.67 -0.13 -8.96
N ALA A 71 1.88 -0.87 -7.87
CA ALA A 71 3.21 -1.03 -7.27
C ALA A 71 4.21 -1.71 -8.21
N GLU A 72 3.80 -2.72 -8.97
CA GLU A 72 4.63 -3.42 -9.95
C GLU A 72 4.99 -2.54 -11.16
N ASN A 73 4.14 -1.56 -11.49
CA ASN A 73 4.43 -0.55 -12.51
C ASN A 73 5.47 0.49 -12.05
N HIS A 74 5.81 0.54 -10.76
CA HIS A 74 6.80 1.46 -10.18
C HIS A 74 6.61 2.93 -10.57
N PRO A 75 5.41 3.53 -10.43
CA PRO A 75 5.19 4.91 -10.83
C PRO A 75 6.07 5.87 -10.05
N ALA A 76 6.69 6.82 -10.76
CA ALA A 76 7.48 7.88 -10.14
C ALA A 76 6.58 8.74 -9.27
N TYR A 77 7.08 9.14 -8.08
CA TYR A 77 6.34 10.02 -7.19
C TYR A 77 6.18 11.41 -7.80
N ASP A 78 4.93 11.84 -8.06
CA ASP A 78 4.62 13.14 -8.66
C ASP A 78 3.35 13.73 -8.02
N PRO A 79 3.48 14.74 -7.14
CA PRO A 79 2.37 15.42 -6.50
C PRO A 79 1.72 16.50 -7.38
N GLY A 80 2.08 16.56 -8.67
CA GLY A 80 1.61 17.55 -9.61
C GLY A 80 0.08 17.59 -9.77
N TYR A 81 -0.39 18.71 -10.30
CA TYR A 81 -1.78 18.89 -10.69
C TYR A 81 -1.99 18.39 -12.12
N PHE A 82 -2.99 17.55 -12.32
CA PHE A 82 -3.31 16.99 -13.63
C PHE A 82 -4.72 17.41 -14.06
N ALA A 83 -4.84 17.99 -15.25
CA ALA A 83 -6.12 18.30 -15.84
C ALA A 83 -6.91 17.00 -16.09
N GLY A 84 -8.16 16.94 -15.65
CA GLY A 84 -8.95 15.70 -15.62
C GLY A 84 -8.77 14.87 -14.34
N GLY A 85 -7.79 15.23 -13.50
CA GLY A 85 -7.55 14.64 -12.18
C GLY A 85 -6.63 13.42 -12.17
N TYR A 86 -6.49 12.71 -13.28
CA TYR A 86 -5.73 11.46 -13.35
C TYR A 86 -4.30 11.67 -13.87
N PRO A 87 -3.26 11.34 -13.09
CA PRO A 87 -1.90 11.29 -13.59
C PRO A 87 -1.72 10.13 -14.59
N PRO A 88 -0.73 10.24 -15.50
CA PRO A 88 -0.30 9.10 -16.31
C PRO A 88 0.09 7.89 -15.46
N GLU A 89 0.06 6.68 -16.04
CA GLU A 89 0.33 5.42 -15.32
C GLU A 89 1.74 5.35 -14.74
N ASP A 90 2.72 6.04 -15.35
CA ASP A 90 4.13 6.05 -14.94
C ASP A 90 4.43 6.97 -13.76
N ARG A 91 3.44 7.65 -13.20
CA ARG A 91 3.60 8.57 -12.06
C ARG A 91 2.37 8.66 -11.19
N GLY A 92 2.55 9.10 -9.94
CA GLY A 92 1.46 9.26 -8.99
C GLY A 92 1.95 9.49 -7.57
N VAL A 93 1.01 9.52 -6.64
CA VAL A 93 1.25 9.61 -5.19
C VAL A 93 0.46 8.51 -4.47
N CYS A 94 0.49 8.48 -3.14
CA CYS A 94 -0.19 7.46 -2.34
C CYS A 94 -1.69 7.32 -2.64
N THR A 95 -2.39 8.40 -2.92
CA THR A 95 -3.83 8.39 -3.27
C THR A 95 -4.08 7.81 -4.65
N ASP A 96 -3.09 7.84 -5.55
CA ASP A 96 -3.23 7.30 -6.90
C ASP A 96 -3.21 5.76 -6.88
N VAL A 97 -2.49 5.13 -5.94
CA VAL A 97 -2.60 3.69 -5.68
C VAL A 97 -4.04 3.30 -5.34
N VAL A 98 -4.71 4.12 -4.51
CA VAL A 98 -6.07 3.82 -4.03
C VAL A 98 -7.09 3.94 -5.15
N TRP A 99 -7.14 5.05 -5.90
CA TRP A 99 -8.15 5.17 -6.95
C TRP A 99 -7.94 4.16 -8.09
N ARG A 100 -6.68 3.79 -8.41
CA ARG A 100 -6.38 2.73 -9.39
C ARG A 100 -6.84 1.36 -8.91
N ALA A 101 -6.71 1.09 -7.61
CA ALA A 101 -7.26 -0.12 -7.00
C ALA A 101 -8.79 -0.17 -7.14
N PHE A 102 -9.49 0.93 -6.83
CA PHE A 102 -10.93 1.03 -7.03
C PHE A 102 -11.35 0.87 -8.49
N GLN A 103 -10.59 1.46 -9.40
CA GLN A 103 -10.83 1.31 -10.85
C GLN A 103 -10.68 -0.16 -11.26
N ASN A 104 -9.73 -0.91 -10.69
CA ASN A 104 -9.56 -2.33 -10.96
C ASN A 104 -10.75 -3.16 -10.49
N ALA A 105 -11.40 -2.75 -9.40
CA ALA A 105 -12.61 -3.37 -8.86
C ALA A 105 -13.91 -2.79 -9.47
N GLY A 106 -13.82 -2.06 -10.59
CA GLY A 106 -14.99 -1.55 -11.31
C GLY A 106 -15.59 -0.25 -10.75
N TYR A 107 -14.96 0.43 -9.80
CA TYR A 107 -15.48 1.64 -9.18
C TYR A 107 -14.79 2.91 -9.68
N ASP A 108 -15.56 3.95 -9.95
CA ASP A 108 -15.05 5.32 -10.15
C ASP A 108 -15.00 6.08 -8.80
N LEU A 109 -13.92 5.86 -8.04
CA LEU A 109 -13.74 6.51 -6.75
C LEU A 109 -13.79 8.05 -6.83
N LYS A 110 -13.27 8.62 -7.93
CA LYS A 110 -13.32 10.07 -8.15
C LYS A 110 -14.77 10.55 -8.25
N ALA A 111 -15.59 9.90 -9.07
CA ALA A 111 -16.99 10.28 -9.22
C ALA A 111 -17.77 10.14 -7.91
N LEU A 112 -17.52 9.10 -7.12
CA LEU A 112 -18.12 8.90 -5.80
C LEU A 112 -17.78 10.03 -4.83
N ILE A 113 -16.49 10.40 -4.77
CA ILE A 113 -16.03 11.48 -3.89
C ILE A 113 -16.52 12.85 -4.36
N ASP A 114 -16.50 13.12 -5.66
CA ASP A 114 -16.98 14.39 -6.22
C ASP A 114 -18.49 14.58 -5.93
N ALA A 115 -19.29 13.52 -6.02
CA ALA A 115 -20.71 13.56 -5.67
C ALA A 115 -20.93 13.86 -4.18
N ASP A 116 -20.20 13.19 -3.28
CA ASP A 116 -20.33 13.45 -1.85
C ASP A 116 -19.82 14.83 -1.45
N ILE A 117 -18.74 15.32 -2.05
CA ILE A 117 -18.25 16.69 -1.85
C ILE A 117 -19.29 17.74 -2.28
N ALA A 118 -19.97 17.51 -3.41
CA ALA A 118 -20.99 18.43 -3.90
C ALA A 118 -22.16 18.61 -2.91
N GLU A 119 -22.55 17.54 -2.23
CA GLU A 119 -23.63 17.55 -1.24
C GLU A 119 -23.16 17.98 0.16
N ASN A 120 -21.90 17.72 0.50
CA ASN A 120 -21.36 17.80 1.86
C ASN A 120 -20.03 18.60 1.92
N THR A 121 -19.84 19.63 1.09
CA THR A 121 -18.59 20.40 0.95
C THR A 121 -17.99 20.79 2.30
N GLY A 122 -18.80 21.19 3.28
CA GLY A 122 -18.34 21.64 4.60
C GLY A 122 -17.67 20.57 5.45
N LEU A 123 -17.80 19.29 5.12
CA LEU A 123 -17.14 18.17 5.81
C LEU A 123 -15.72 17.93 5.32
N TYR A 124 -15.36 18.41 4.12
CA TYR A 124 -14.12 18.10 3.45
C TYR A 124 -13.04 19.14 3.73
N PRO A 125 -12.02 18.86 4.56
CA PRO A 125 -11.09 19.85 5.09
C PRO A 125 -10.15 20.45 4.03
N ARG A 126 -10.01 19.78 2.89
CA ARG A 126 -9.15 20.27 1.79
C ARG A 126 -9.95 20.86 0.63
N VAL A 127 -11.25 21.11 0.82
CA VAL A 127 -12.11 21.83 -0.13
C VAL A 127 -12.33 23.23 0.39
N GLN A 128 -11.77 24.23 -0.29
CA GLN A 128 -11.92 25.65 0.04
C GLN A 128 -12.55 26.36 -1.16
N GLY A 129 -13.69 26.98 -0.93
CA GLY A 129 -14.43 27.66 -2.00
C GLY A 129 -15.12 26.67 -2.96
N THR A 130 -14.96 26.89 -4.26
CA THR A 130 -15.53 26.02 -5.30
C THR A 130 -14.77 24.69 -5.35
N PRO A 131 -15.46 23.54 -5.29
CA PRO A 131 -14.80 22.24 -5.45
C PRO A 131 -14.04 22.09 -6.77
N ASP A 132 -12.84 21.53 -6.71
CA ASP A 132 -12.01 21.21 -7.87
C ASP A 132 -11.92 19.68 -8.02
N PRO A 133 -12.67 19.09 -8.97
CA PRO A 133 -12.70 17.64 -9.15
C PRO A 133 -11.37 17.05 -9.64
N ASN A 134 -10.42 17.89 -10.07
CA ASN A 134 -9.13 17.38 -10.53
C ASN A 134 -8.16 17.03 -9.38
N ILE A 135 -8.45 17.47 -8.13
CA ILE A 135 -7.49 17.31 -7.04
C ILE A 135 -8.11 16.78 -5.74
N HIS A 136 -9.43 16.95 -5.51
CA HIS A 136 -9.99 16.67 -4.18
C HIS A 136 -9.96 15.19 -3.83
N PHE A 137 -10.17 14.28 -4.78
CA PHE A 137 -10.05 12.83 -4.59
C PHE A 137 -8.58 12.37 -4.40
N ARG A 138 -7.60 13.22 -4.70
CA ARG A 138 -6.17 12.99 -4.48
C ARG A 138 -5.64 13.65 -3.19
N ARG A 139 -6.53 13.97 -2.25
CA ARG A 139 -6.18 14.55 -0.94
C ARG A 139 -6.53 13.57 0.17
N VAL A 140 -5.52 13.03 0.86
CA VAL A 140 -5.73 12.06 1.95
C VAL A 140 -6.76 12.52 2.98
N PRO A 141 -6.78 13.78 3.46
CA PRO A 141 -7.80 14.21 4.41
C PRO A 141 -9.24 14.14 3.85
N ASN A 142 -9.41 14.32 2.54
CA ASN A 142 -10.73 14.19 1.90
C ASN A 142 -11.12 12.71 1.74
N LEU A 143 -10.18 11.86 1.28
CA LEU A 143 -10.38 10.41 1.21
C LEU A 143 -10.76 9.83 2.58
N ARG A 144 -10.09 10.29 3.64
CA ARG A 144 -10.41 9.87 5.00
C ARG A 144 -11.85 10.20 5.37
N VAL A 145 -12.32 11.44 5.12
CA VAL A 145 -13.72 11.82 5.37
C VAL A 145 -14.67 10.93 4.59
N PHE A 146 -14.38 10.67 3.31
CA PHE A 146 -15.20 9.80 2.49
C PHE A 146 -15.29 8.38 3.05
N PHE A 147 -14.17 7.76 3.38
CA PHE A 147 -14.16 6.41 3.93
C PHE A 147 -14.77 6.34 5.34
N GLU A 148 -14.58 7.32 6.21
CA GLU A 148 -15.25 7.38 7.52
C GLU A 148 -16.78 7.45 7.40
N ARG A 149 -17.32 7.90 6.28
CA ARG A 149 -18.76 8.00 6.03
C ARG A 149 -19.35 6.73 5.40
N TYR A 150 -18.59 6.02 4.59
CA TYR A 150 -19.11 4.96 3.71
C TYR A 150 -18.49 3.58 3.96
N ALA A 151 -17.38 3.49 4.69
CA ALA A 151 -16.72 2.24 5.02
C ALA A 151 -16.82 1.92 6.51
N GLU A 152 -16.63 0.66 6.85
CA GLU A 152 -16.54 0.21 8.22
C GLU A 152 -15.18 0.61 8.83
N SER A 153 -15.19 1.07 10.08
CA SER A 153 -13.96 1.37 10.82
C SER A 153 -13.42 0.09 11.45
N LEU A 154 -12.21 -0.28 11.07
CA LEU A 154 -11.51 -1.47 11.52
C LEU A 154 -10.50 -1.16 12.64
N THR A 155 -9.75 -2.18 13.07
CA THR A 155 -8.67 -2.00 14.04
C THR A 155 -7.59 -1.05 13.53
N THR A 156 -6.90 -0.38 14.47
CA THR A 156 -5.67 0.38 14.19
C THR A 156 -4.43 -0.26 14.80
N ASP A 157 -4.58 -1.41 15.50
CA ASP A 157 -3.46 -2.15 16.09
C ASP A 157 -2.88 -3.13 15.06
N PRO A 158 -1.64 -2.94 14.59
CA PRO A 158 -1.02 -3.82 13.62
C PRO A 158 -0.76 -5.25 14.15
N TYR A 159 -0.83 -5.45 15.46
CA TYR A 159 -0.64 -6.76 16.10
C TYR A 159 -1.93 -7.59 16.20
N GLU A 160 -3.08 -7.01 15.96
CA GLU A 160 -4.34 -7.74 15.78
C GLU A 160 -4.37 -8.36 14.37
N ILE A 161 -3.39 -9.23 14.11
CA ILE A 161 -3.10 -9.73 12.76
C ILE A 161 -4.27 -10.43 12.07
N ALA A 162 -5.20 -10.97 12.82
CA ALA A 162 -6.39 -11.65 12.28
C ALA A 162 -7.44 -10.67 11.71
N GLU A 163 -7.46 -9.43 12.21
CA GLU A 163 -8.43 -8.40 11.82
C GLU A 163 -8.06 -7.73 10.48
N TRP A 164 -6.78 -7.80 10.08
CA TRP A 164 -6.31 -7.19 8.84
C TRP A 164 -6.54 -8.08 7.64
N GLN A 165 -7.21 -7.55 6.62
CA GLN A 165 -7.52 -8.26 5.38
C GLN A 165 -6.85 -7.63 4.17
N PRO A 166 -6.49 -8.40 3.13
CA PRO A 166 -6.06 -7.85 1.85
C PRO A 166 -7.14 -6.94 1.26
N GLY A 167 -6.74 -5.75 0.82
CA GLY A 167 -7.69 -4.76 0.30
C GLY A 167 -8.13 -3.69 1.32
N ASP A 168 -7.91 -3.91 2.62
CA ASP A 168 -8.17 -2.88 3.63
C ASP A 168 -7.41 -1.59 3.34
N ILE A 169 -8.05 -0.45 3.62
CA ILE A 169 -7.49 0.87 3.39
C ILE A 169 -6.97 1.44 4.71
N VAL A 170 -5.73 1.89 4.71
CA VAL A 170 -5.09 2.49 5.89
C VAL A 170 -4.72 3.93 5.63
N THR A 171 -5.11 4.83 6.54
CA THR A 171 -4.68 6.23 6.55
C THR A 171 -3.77 6.51 7.74
N PHE A 172 -2.71 7.30 7.53
CA PHE A 172 -1.75 7.71 8.55
C PHE A 172 -1.90 9.21 8.81
N GLU A 173 -2.51 9.57 9.95
CA GLU A 173 -2.65 10.95 10.44
C GLU A 173 -3.15 11.97 9.38
N GLY A 174 -3.91 11.50 8.38
CA GLY A 174 -4.42 12.33 7.29
C GLY A 174 -3.37 12.84 6.30
N SER A 175 -2.15 12.28 6.33
CA SER A 175 -1.05 12.69 5.44
C SER A 175 -0.66 11.62 4.43
N HIS A 176 -0.93 10.34 4.71
CA HIS A 176 -0.58 9.22 3.86
C HIS A 176 -1.68 8.16 3.85
N ILE A 177 -1.76 7.36 2.77
CA ILE A 177 -2.75 6.32 2.57
C ILE A 177 -2.14 5.15 1.79
N GLY A 178 -2.66 3.94 2.01
CA GLY A 178 -2.29 2.75 1.25
C GLY A 178 -3.29 1.63 1.40
N ILE A 179 -3.02 0.50 0.78
CA ILE A 179 -3.86 -0.70 0.76
C ILE A 179 -3.08 -1.88 1.34
N ILE A 180 -3.74 -2.66 2.19
CA ILE A 180 -3.16 -3.86 2.81
C ILE A 180 -2.94 -4.95 1.76
N SER A 181 -1.74 -5.51 1.79
CA SER A 181 -1.32 -6.62 0.92
C SER A 181 -1.77 -7.98 1.49
N ASP A 182 -1.88 -8.98 0.61
CA ASP A 182 -1.98 -10.39 0.99
C ASP A 182 -0.68 -10.96 1.57
N LYS A 183 0.43 -10.24 1.44
CA LYS A 183 1.74 -10.63 1.98
C LYS A 183 1.94 -10.10 3.38
N ARG A 184 2.53 -10.92 4.24
CA ARG A 184 2.77 -10.64 5.64
C ARG A 184 4.24 -10.88 5.99
N ASN A 185 4.72 -10.22 7.04
CA ASN A 185 6.04 -10.50 7.61
C ASN A 185 6.02 -11.78 8.48
N ARG A 186 7.14 -12.11 9.10
CA ARG A 186 7.29 -13.30 9.97
C ARG A 186 6.41 -13.27 11.22
N ASP A 187 5.98 -12.09 11.66
CA ASP A 187 5.16 -11.88 12.85
C ASP A 187 3.66 -11.82 12.50
N GLY A 188 3.31 -12.03 11.22
CA GLY A 188 1.94 -12.02 10.72
C GLY A 188 1.40 -10.64 10.35
N ILE A 189 2.17 -9.58 10.57
CA ILE A 189 1.77 -8.21 10.23
C ILE A 189 1.77 -8.06 8.70
N PRO A 190 0.67 -7.61 8.09
CA PRO A 190 0.61 -7.44 6.63
C PRO A 190 1.47 -6.28 6.16
N TYR A 191 1.97 -6.39 4.93
CA TYR A 191 2.61 -5.28 4.25
C TYR A 191 1.59 -4.30 3.72
N LEU A 192 2.01 -3.05 3.58
CA LEU A 192 1.23 -1.97 2.98
C LEU A 192 1.71 -1.73 1.55
N ILE A 193 0.78 -1.64 0.62
CA ILE A 193 1.03 -1.19 -0.76
C ILE A 193 0.76 0.31 -0.81
N HIS A 194 1.78 1.09 -1.13
CA HIS A 194 1.67 2.55 -1.19
C HIS A 194 2.75 3.16 -2.10
N ASN A 195 2.58 4.40 -2.50
CA ASN A 195 3.61 5.21 -3.17
C ASN A 195 4.04 6.34 -2.21
N SER A 196 5.30 6.30 -1.77
CA SER A 196 5.92 7.37 -0.97
C SER A 196 7.08 7.97 -1.76
N GLY A 197 7.18 9.30 -1.77
CA GLY A 197 8.34 9.98 -2.35
C GLY A 197 9.59 9.69 -1.52
N GLN A 198 10.39 8.72 -1.94
CA GLN A 198 11.72 8.46 -1.38
C GLN A 198 12.78 9.04 -2.29
#